data_7eecad882af152e25bd5f11081ad9dfd
#
_entry.id   7eecad882af152e25bd5f11081ad9dfd
#
_cell.length_a   1.000
_cell.length_b   1.000
_cell.length_c   1.000
_cell.angle_alpha   90.00
_cell.angle_beta   90.00
_cell.angle_gamma   90.00
#
_symmetry.space_group_name_H-M   'P 1'
#
loop_
_entity.id
_entity.type
_entity.pdbx_description
1 polymer ?
#
loop_
_entity_poly.entity_id
_entity_poly.type
_entity_poly.pdbx_seq_one_letter_code
_entity_poly.pdbx_strand_id
1 'polypeptide(L)'
;MHASFGVVRAKNDAPSFAGPKRSINEGTSTGSRARCSSSSQVYTRNARGIRGHVEAYVAAFDKHWNLALEDCFEVWTRKVKRKAPALGAPSGVKRKEDTAPKVVVKKIEGKEETLERHVPQMLLRGEQVAIIVKIN
;
A
#
# COMPACT_ATOMS: atom_id res chain seq x y z
N MET A 1 -2.18 76.68 7.31
CA MET A 1 -3.19 76.06 6.41
C MET A 1 -2.88 74.57 6.26
N HIS A 2 -3.59 73.74 7.02
CA HIS A 2 -3.40 72.29 6.96
C HIS A 2 -4.60 71.71 6.23
N ALA A 3 -4.36 71.10 5.08
CA ALA A 3 -5.36 70.34 4.37
C ALA A 3 -5.30 68.86 4.83
N SER A 4 -6.40 68.42 5.49
CA SER A 4 -6.56 67.06 5.93
C SER A 4 -7.19 66.23 4.80
N PHE A 5 -6.45 65.28 4.24
CA PHE A 5 -7.00 64.35 3.27
C PHE A 5 -7.65 63.17 4.02
N GLY A 6 -8.99 63.13 3.97
CA GLY A 6 -9.76 62.00 4.47
C GLY A 6 -9.67 60.78 3.53
N VAL A 7 -9.18 59.65 4.06
CA VAL A 7 -9.19 58.36 3.35
C VAL A 7 -10.59 57.76 3.47
N VAL A 8 -11.30 57.68 2.36
CA VAL A 8 -12.59 56.98 2.25
C VAL A 8 -12.31 55.48 2.07
N ARG A 9 -12.66 54.70 3.10
CA ARG A 9 -12.58 53.24 3.09
C ARG A 9 -13.81 52.66 2.41
N ALA A 10 -13.68 52.16 1.18
CA ALA A 10 -14.72 51.45 0.47
C ALA A 10 -15.00 50.09 1.16
N LYS A 11 -16.25 49.90 1.61
CA LYS A 11 -16.77 48.61 2.05
C LYS A 11 -17.09 47.81 0.82
N ASN A 12 -16.41 46.72 0.60
CA ASN A 12 -16.77 45.72 -0.41
C ASN A 12 -17.78 44.77 0.20
N ASP A 13 -19.06 45.08 -0.02
CA ASP A 13 -20.14 44.14 0.22
C ASP A 13 -20.17 43.12 -0.94
N ALA A 14 -19.61 41.95 -0.69
CA ALA A 14 -19.73 40.83 -1.60
C ALA A 14 -21.11 40.22 -1.50
N PRO A 15 -21.83 39.98 -2.61
CA PRO A 15 -23.12 39.33 -2.58
C PRO A 15 -22.98 37.87 -2.13
N SER A 16 -23.68 37.54 -1.04
CA SER A 16 -23.86 36.18 -0.52
C SER A 16 -24.65 35.36 -1.54
N PHE A 17 -23.97 34.52 -2.29
CA PHE A 17 -24.61 33.55 -3.18
C PHE A 17 -25.01 32.35 -2.35
N ALA A 18 -26.25 32.36 -1.87
CA ALA A 18 -26.85 31.18 -1.22
C ALA A 18 -27.21 30.15 -2.30
N GLY A 19 -26.29 29.23 -2.59
CA GLY A 19 -26.56 28.05 -3.40
C GLY A 19 -27.52 27.10 -2.69
N PRO A 20 -28.32 26.29 -3.43
CA PRO A 20 -29.31 25.39 -2.84
C PRO A 20 -28.60 24.36 -1.95
N LYS A 21 -29.04 24.30 -0.68
CA LYS A 21 -28.61 23.27 0.27
C LYS A 21 -29.07 21.91 -0.24
N ARG A 22 -28.17 21.15 -0.85
CA ARG A 22 -28.41 19.73 -1.09
C ARG A 22 -28.48 19.07 0.28
N SER A 23 -29.65 18.64 0.65
CA SER A 23 -29.88 17.68 1.71
C SER A 23 -29.16 16.40 1.35
N ILE A 24 -27.97 16.21 1.87
CA ILE A 24 -27.31 14.91 1.89
C ILE A 24 -28.08 14.10 2.92
N ASN A 25 -28.94 13.22 2.43
CA ASN A 25 -29.43 12.11 3.24
C ASN A 25 -28.22 11.30 3.69
N GLU A 26 -27.79 11.54 4.91
CA GLU A 26 -26.92 10.62 5.63
C GLU A 26 -27.71 9.33 5.90
N GLY A 27 -27.92 8.56 4.85
CA GLY A 27 -28.21 7.15 4.98
C GLY A 27 -26.95 6.51 5.55
N THR A 28 -26.90 6.38 6.85
CA THR A 28 -25.94 5.53 7.57
C THR A 28 -26.21 4.08 7.19
N SER A 29 -25.93 3.71 5.95
CA SER A 29 -25.74 2.33 5.60
C SER A 29 -24.35 1.95 6.15
N THR A 30 -24.34 1.44 7.35
CA THR A 30 -23.25 0.61 7.85
C THR A 30 -23.23 -0.64 6.96
N GLY A 31 -22.72 -0.46 5.73
CA GLY A 31 -22.41 -1.54 4.83
C GLY A 31 -21.32 -2.35 5.50
N SER A 32 -21.71 -3.37 6.25
CA SER A 32 -20.83 -4.47 6.58
C SER A 32 -20.29 -4.97 5.25
N ARG A 33 -19.06 -4.55 4.89
CA ARG A 33 -18.32 -5.13 3.77
C ARG A 33 -18.28 -6.61 4.06
N ALA A 34 -19.06 -7.37 3.29
CA ALA A 34 -18.97 -8.81 3.29
C ALA A 34 -17.54 -9.15 2.88
N ARG A 35 -16.67 -9.40 3.87
CA ARG A 35 -15.36 -9.95 3.61
C ARG A 35 -15.58 -11.24 2.88
N CYS A 36 -14.94 -11.39 1.73
CA CYS A 36 -14.90 -12.68 1.08
C CYS A 36 -14.26 -13.64 2.09
N SER A 37 -15.07 -14.54 2.67
CA SER A 37 -14.65 -15.40 3.78
C SER A 37 -13.63 -16.45 3.37
N SER A 38 -13.29 -16.53 2.09
CA SER A 38 -12.33 -17.47 1.54
C SER A 38 -10.99 -16.79 1.28
N SER A 39 -9.94 -17.36 1.85
CA SER A 39 -8.57 -17.00 1.51
C SER A 39 -8.23 -17.39 0.08
N SER A 40 -7.36 -16.64 -0.53
CA SER A 40 -6.89 -16.89 -1.89
C SER A 40 -5.36 -16.94 -1.89
N GLN A 41 -4.83 -17.88 -2.65
CA GLN A 41 -3.40 -17.97 -2.91
C GLN A 41 -3.10 -17.37 -4.29
N VAL A 42 -2.35 -16.28 -4.31
CA VAL A 42 -1.99 -15.55 -5.53
C VAL A 42 -0.53 -15.84 -5.85
N TYR A 43 -0.29 -16.58 -6.92
CA TYR A 43 1.05 -16.83 -7.42
C TYR A 43 1.55 -15.59 -8.15
N THR A 44 2.74 -15.12 -7.76
CA THR A 44 3.39 -13.95 -8.35
C THR A 44 4.51 -14.38 -9.28
N ARG A 45 4.66 -13.63 -10.38
CA ARG A 45 5.70 -13.88 -11.38
C ARG A 45 6.69 -12.72 -11.48
N ASN A 46 7.85 -13.02 -12.02
CA ASN A 46 8.83 -12.06 -12.48
C ASN A 46 9.22 -12.37 -13.95
N ALA A 47 10.18 -11.66 -14.50
CA ALA A 47 10.66 -11.88 -15.88
C ALA A 47 11.22 -13.29 -16.14
N ARG A 48 11.52 -14.09 -15.12
CA ARG A 48 12.11 -15.43 -15.21
C ARG A 48 11.15 -16.58 -14.91
N GLY A 49 9.96 -16.27 -14.41
CA GLY A 49 8.96 -17.29 -14.03
C GLY A 49 8.26 -16.96 -12.71
N ILE A 50 7.78 -17.97 -12.02
CA ILE A 50 7.13 -17.81 -10.72
C ILE A 50 8.16 -17.36 -9.68
N ARG A 51 7.84 -16.28 -8.97
CA ARG A 51 8.67 -15.73 -7.90
C ARG A 51 8.30 -16.32 -6.55
N GLY A 52 7.01 -16.53 -6.33
CA GLY A 52 6.47 -16.98 -5.05
C GLY A 52 4.95 -16.90 -5.05
N HIS A 53 4.37 -16.87 -3.87
CA HIS A 53 2.92 -16.73 -3.70
C HIS A 53 2.60 -15.82 -2.51
N VAL A 54 1.38 -15.30 -2.52
CA VAL A 54 0.78 -14.52 -1.45
C VAL A 54 -0.51 -15.19 -1.03
N GLU A 55 -0.65 -15.55 0.23
CA GLU A 55 -1.91 -15.99 0.83
C GLU A 55 -2.59 -14.78 1.45
N ALA A 56 -3.81 -14.46 1.04
CA ALA A 56 -4.50 -13.26 1.44
C ALA A 56 -6.00 -13.31 1.19
N TYR A 57 -6.72 -12.35 1.76
CA TYR A 57 -8.10 -12.08 1.40
C TYR A 57 -8.14 -11.02 0.31
N VAL A 58 -8.90 -11.27 -0.77
CA VAL A 58 -9.08 -10.30 -1.85
C VAL A 58 -10.16 -9.31 -1.42
N ALA A 59 -9.77 -8.08 -1.11
CA ALA A 59 -10.68 -7.00 -0.73
C ALA A 59 -11.33 -6.35 -1.96
N ALA A 60 -10.56 -6.15 -3.03
CA ALA A 60 -11.03 -5.58 -4.28
C ALA A 60 -10.12 -5.96 -5.45
N PHE A 61 -10.64 -5.85 -6.65
CA PHE A 61 -9.87 -6.01 -7.89
C PHE A 61 -10.44 -5.12 -8.99
N ASP A 62 -9.63 -4.81 -9.99
CA ASP A 62 -10.02 -4.02 -11.15
C ASP A 62 -10.01 -4.86 -12.46
N LYS A 63 -10.39 -4.22 -13.57
CA LYS A 63 -10.38 -4.85 -14.91
C LYS A 63 -9.00 -5.26 -15.41
N HIS A 64 -7.92 -4.74 -14.82
CA HIS A 64 -6.54 -5.06 -15.17
C HIS A 64 -5.92 -6.09 -14.23
N TRP A 65 -6.73 -6.69 -13.34
CA TRP A 65 -6.29 -7.66 -12.34
C TRP A 65 -5.32 -7.07 -11.30
N ASN A 66 -5.38 -5.75 -11.08
CA ASN A 66 -4.75 -5.18 -9.90
C ASN A 66 -5.58 -5.59 -8.69
N LEU A 67 -4.92 -6.16 -7.68
CA LEU A 67 -5.57 -6.73 -6.51
C LEU A 67 -5.25 -5.90 -5.27
N ALA A 68 -6.27 -5.53 -4.51
CA ALA A 68 -6.13 -5.07 -3.15
C ALA A 68 -6.30 -6.27 -2.22
N LEU A 69 -5.25 -6.62 -1.51
CA LEU A 69 -5.17 -7.78 -0.64
C LEU A 69 -5.10 -7.34 0.82
N GLU A 70 -5.76 -8.10 1.70
CA GLU A 70 -5.73 -7.92 3.16
C GLU A 70 -5.16 -9.17 3.82
N ASP A 71 -4.47 -8.98 4.96
CA ASP A 71 -3.85 -10.01 5.78
C ASP A 71 -2.93 -10.93 4.97
N CYS A 72 -1.92 -10.31 4.34
CA CYS A 72 -1.08 -10.94 3.33
C CYS A 72 0.12 -11.65 3.94
N PHE A 73 0.23 -12.96 3.71
CA PHE A 73 1.43 -13.76 3.94
C PHE A 73 2.14 -13.99 2.61
N GLU A 74 3.23 -13.25 2.38
CA GLU A 74 4.04 -13.39 1.16
C GLU A 74 5.21 -14.32 1.40
N VAL A 75 5.36 -15.33 0.53
CA VAL A 75 6.50 -16.23 0.48
C VAL A 75 7.14 -16.14 -0.89
N TRP A 76 8.44 -15.85 -0.94
CA TRP A 76 9.15 -15.74 -2.22
C TRP A 76 10.59 -16.24 -2.12
N THR A 77 11.18 -16.58 -3.25
CA THR A 77 12.57 -16.98 -3.36
C THR A 77 13.40 -15.88 -4.00
N ARG A 78 14.63 -15.71 -3.52
CA ARG A 78 15.64 -14.85 -4.16
C ARG A 78 17.01 -15.48 -4.08
N LYS A 79 17.91 -15.08 -5.00
CA LYS A 79 19.30 -15.46 -4.92
C LYS A 79 19.99 -14.75 -3.76
N VAL A 80 20.75 -15.50 -2.96
CA VAL A 80 21.54 -14.94 -1.87
C VAL A 80 22.57 -13.98 -2.44
N LYS A 81 22.49 -12.72 -2.07
CA LYS A 81 23.52 -11.72 -2.37
C LYS A 81 24.57 -11.78 -1.28
N ARG A 82 25.72 -12.39 -1.55
CA ARG A 82 26.87 -12.28 -0.67
C ARG A 82 27.36 -10.84 -0.69
N LYS A 83 27.27 -10.14 0.42
CA LYS A 83 27.90 -8.82 0.57
C LYS A 83 29.40 -9.04 0.60
N ALA A 84 30.12 -8.41 -0.31
CA ALA A 84 31.55 -8.28 -0.16
C ALA A 84 31.87 -7.58 1.17
N PRO A 85 32.88 -7.98 1.93
CA PRO A 85 33.26 -7.27 3.14
C PRO A 85 33.54 -5.81 2.77
N ALA A 86 32.81 -4.88 3.38
CA ALA A 86 33.04 -3.47 3.17
C ALA A 86 34.34 -3.08 3.85
N LEU A 87 35.38 -2.80 3.07
CA LEU A 87 36.58 -2.13 3.59
C LEU A 87 36.16 -0.75 4.07
N GLY A 88 36.18 -0.51 5.39
CA GLY A 88 36.06 0.81 5.97
C GLY A 88 34.66 1.38 6.10
N ALA A 89 33.69 0.60 6.54
CA ALA A 89 32.43 1.19 6.98
C ALA A 89 32.63 1.96 8.29
N PRO A 90 32.31 3.27 8.38
CA PRO A 90 32.36 3.99 9.64
C PRO A 90 31.33 3.38 10.60
N SER A 91 31.84 2.80 11.70
CA SER A 91 31.02 2.32 12.80
C SER A 91 30.32 3.52 13.44
N GLY A 92 28.99 3.61 13.30
CA GLY A 92 28.27 4.62 14.06
C GLY A 92 26.93 5.12 13.52
N VAL A 93 26.51 4.72 12.34
CA VAL A 93 25.16 5.11 11.89
C VAL A 93 24.15 4.12 12.48
N LYS A 94 23.53 4.50 13.59
CA LYS A 94 22.30 3.84 14.08
C LYS A 94 21.27 3.93 12.98
N ARG A 95 20.99 2.81 12.30
CA ARG A 95 19.86 2.70 11.37
C ARG A 95 18.60 2.99 12.18
N LYS A 96 17.83 3.97 11.74
CA LYS A 96 16.47 4.19 12.26
C LYS A 96 15.75 2.85 12.14
N GLU A 97 15.04 2.45 13.20
CA GLU A 97 14.17 1.28 13.14
C GLU A 97 13.15 1.54 12.03
N ASP A 98 13.35 0.85 10.91
CA ASP A 98 12.46 0.93 9.77
C ASP A 98 11.13 0.30 10.17
N THR A 99 10.06 1.06 10.07
CA THR A 99 8.65 0.62 10.24
C THR A 99 8.23 -0.39 9.15
N ALA A 100 9.17 -0.86 8.33
CA ALA A 100 8.94 -1.84 7.28
C ALA A 100 8.59 -3.22 7.87
N PRO A 101 7.67 -3.95 7.22
CA PRO A 101 7.29 -5.30 7.66
C PRO A 101 8.52 -6.20 7.75
N LYS A 102 8.64 -6.89 8.87
CA LYS A 102 9.79 -7.73 9.17
C LYS A 102 9.85 -8.91 8.22
N VAL A 103 10.94 -9.04 7.48
CA VAL A 103 11.20 -10.17 6.58
C VAL A 103 11.96 -11.23 7.35
N VAL A 104 11.47 -12.46 7.33
CA VAL A 104 12.08 -13.62 7.97
C VAL A 104 12.62 -14.56 6.90
N VAL A 105 13.84 -15.05 7.08
CA VAL A 105 14.42 -16.08 6.22
C VAL A 105 13.94 -17.44 6.72
N LYS A 106 13.14 -18.15 5.92
CA LYS A 106 12.57 -19.46 6.27
C LYS A 106 13.52 -20.60 5.94
N LYS A 107 14.18 -20.54 4.79
CA LYS A 107 15.07 -21.60 4.31
C LYS A 107 16.16 -21.03 3.42
N ILE A 108 17.35 -21.63 3.49
CA ILE A 108 18.47 -21.32 2.59
C ILE A 108 18.88 -22.63 1.90
N GLU A 109 18.77 -22.65 0.57
CA GLU A 109 19.16 -23.79 -0.26
C GLU A 109 20.24 -23.36 -1.25
N GLY A 110 21.48 -23.66 -0.94
CA GLY A 110 22.64 -23.35 -1.77
C GLY A 110 22.77 -21.84 -2.07
N LYS A 111 22.37 -21.40 -3.26
CA LYS A 111 22.44 -20.01 -3.70
C LYS A 111 21.09 -19.28 -3.63
N GLU A 112 20.04 -19.94 -3.16
CA GLU A 112 18.70 -19.39 -3.06
C GLU A 112 18.23 -19.36 -1.60
N GLU A 113 17.54 -18.30 -1.22
CA GLU A 113 16.91 -18.14 0.07
C GLU A 113 15.40 -17.93 -0.11
N THR A 114 14.61 -18.64 0.69
CA THR A 114 13.17 -18.48 0.79
C THR A 114 12.88 -17.53 1.94
N LEU A 115 12.14 -16.48 1.63
CA LEU A 115 11.77 -15.41 2.55
C LEU A 115 10.28 -15.40 2.76
N GLU A 116 9.89 -14.97 3.94
CA GLU A 116 8.50 -14.82 4.34
C GLU A 116 8.29 -13.46 5.03
N ARG A 117 7.16 -12.83 4.77
CA ARG A 117 6.73 -11.64 5.51
C ARG A 117 5.22 -11.60 5.63
N HIS A 118 4.74 -10.99 6.71
CA HIS A 118 3.35 -10.65 6.91
C HIS A 118 3.16 -9.15 6.70
N VAL A 119 2.15 -8.78 5.91
CA VAL A 119 1.79 -7.39 5.61
C VAL A 119 0.28 -7.25 5.78
N PRO A 120 -0.20 -6.27 6.57
CA PRO A 120 -1.64 -6.09 6.80
C PRO A 120 -2.44 -5.83 5.52
N GLN A 121 -1.85 -5.07 4.59
CA GLN A 121 -2.46 -4.75 3.31
C GLN A 121 -1.41 -4.65 2.21
N MET A 122 -1.76 -5.12 1.01
CA MET A 122 -0.88 -5.09 -0.15
C MET A 122 -1.67 -4.76 -1.42
N LEU A 123 -1.08 -3.93 -2.28
CA LEU A 123 -1.54 -3.73 -3.65
C LEU A 123 -0.65 -4.53 -4.59
N LEU A 124 -1.23 -5.44 -5.34
CA LEU A 124 -0.53 -6.27 -6.32
C LEU A 124 -0.97 -5.88 -7.73
N ARG A 125 0.00 -5.57 -8.61
CA ARG A 125 -0.30 -5.24 -10.00
C ARG A 125 -0.62 -6.48 -10.80
N GLY A 126 -1.62 -6.40 -11.69
CA GLY A 126 -2.08 -7.52 -12.52
C GLY A 126 -0.98 -8.16 -13.36
N GLU A 127 -0.01 -7.37 -13.83
CA GLU A 127 1.14 -7.90 -14.57
C GLU A 127 2.03 -8.86 -13.76
N GLN A 128 1.99 -8.76 -12.42
CA GLN A 128 2.73 -9.62 -11.51
C GLN A 128 1.92 -10.86 -11.09
N VAL A 129 0.64 -10.88 -11.37
CA VAL A 129 -0.24 -12.02 -11.07
C VAL A 129 -0.07 -13.10 -12.15
N ALA A 130 0.21 -14.31 -11.74
CA ALA A 130 0.28 -15.46 -12.62
C ALA A 130 -1.00 -16.29 -12.53
N ILE A 131 -1.38 -16.71 -11.33
CA ILE A 131 -2.55 -17.55 -11.06
C ILE A 131 -3.16 -17.12 -9.72
N ILE A 132 -4.48 -17.18 -9.63
CA ILE A 132 -5.23 -17.00 -8.39
C ILE A 132 -5.95 -18.30 -8.08
N VAL A 133 -5.70 -18.86 -6.91
CA VAL A 133 -6.32 -20.09 -6.43
C VAL A 133 -7.13 -19.78 -5.18
N LYS A 134 -8.39 -20.19 -5.16
CA LYS A 134 -9.22 -20.09 -3.97
C LYS A 134 -8.89 -21.23 -3.03
N ILE A 135 -8.60 -20.92 -1.77
CA ILE A 135 -8.40 -21.89 -0.70
C ILE A 135 -9.72 -21.98 0.08
N ASN A 136 -10.23 -23.17 0.25
CA ASN A 136 -11.43 -23.44 1.04
C ASN A 136 -11.05 -23.72 2.49
#